data_7da444e40c1e9be1d892170f32387ee1
#
_entry.id   7da444e40c1e9be1d892170f32387ee1
#
_cell.length_a   1.000
_cell.length_b   1.000
_cell.length_c   1.000
_cell.angle_alpha   90.00
_cell.angle_beta   90.00
_cell.angle_gamma   90.00
#
_symmetry.space_group_name_H-M   'P 1'
#
loop_
_entity.id
_entity.type
_entity.pdbx_description
1 polymer ?
#
loop_
_entity_poly.entity_id
_entity_poly.type
_entity_poly.pdbx_seq_one_letter_code
_entity_poly.pdbx_strand_id
1 'polypeptide(L)'
;MYSMKVYEILHKPFRRTWFLARTILASPIIVFAYSPLLVATTIAEIAIPFATGRFINALINGAAPISPFAGLAALLLTKATLTPCLQRFILSRARNIELTFQNRALNAVMDFSPAELSPLANGELVAKLTRDAYAIGGFVSGLYPRLLVAVVTMFAAGSALYSRSAALGISFMAFIPFAIAIFLPFSQRFSAASHSVRKRSDDAFASLFEFFHSLPFLRTLGAERRFAESPCYALTVLKNGTCVLDRLTVLFGALIGAILVGGEIAVMGLAGVLAAKGTIPVGDVVVYQLLFIAAMQAVQGIVSLLPETASLCEGIDSLDEILARAPSRRGGVKASPIVKIEFRNVTYSYLGAGGNPVVKDFSATFHAGRIYAIVGANGTGKTTFLKLTTAAIKPQSGEILVNGTTMRAVDEDAFRREMGIVFQDSLLVSGSVRDNITLRDPMFTDMDVMRAIRQIGLENMLKRMPNGLNTRIGLRGQLLSGGELQRLAIARALVRNPSVLVLDEATNHLDAEARASFARLLRDLAPGRIVLIVSHDDEIINLCDEKILCQISEGSSYISA
;
A
#
# COMPACT_ATOMS: atom_id res chain seq x y z
N MET A 1 19.66 19.09 -13.62
CA MET A 1 18.96 17.79 -13.79
C MET A 1 19.88 16.57 -13.61
N TYR A 2 21.13 16.57 -14.06
CA TYR A 2 22.10 15.47 -13.86
C TYR A 2 22.59 15.32 -12.41
N SER A 3 22.81 16.42 -11.69
CA SER A 3 23.29 16.42 -10.30
C SER A 3 22.22 15.89 -9.31
N MET A 4 20.94 16.13 -9.57
CA MET A 4 19.83 15.61 -8.76
C MET A 4 19.68 14.08 -8.89
N LYS A 5 19.87 13.51 -10.09
CA LYS A 5 19.85 12.04 -10.29
C LYS A 5 21.01 11.32 -9.61
N VAL A 6 22.21 11.90 -9.62
CA VAL A 6 23.39 11.32 -8.94
C VAL A 6 23.22 11.38 -7.41
N TYR A 7 22.68 12.47 -6.89
CA TYR A 7 22.36 12.62 -5.47
C TYR A 7 21.31 11.60 -5.00
N GLU A 8 20.24 11.37 -5.79
CA GLU A 8 19.24 10.34 -5.50
C GLU A 8 19.82 8.92 -5.51
N ILE A 9 20.70 8.60 -6.45
CA ILE A 9 21.31 7.25 -6.56
C ILE A 9 22.20 6.94 -5.35
N LEU A 10 22.91 7.91 -4.80
CA LEU A 10 23.79 7.73 -3.65
C LEU A 10 23.04 7.75 -2.31
N HIS A 11 21.94 8.49 -2.19
CA HIS A 11 21.19 8.61 -0.94
C HIS A 11 20.09 7.54 -0.75
N LYS A 12 19.53 6.99 -1.84
CA LYS A 12 18.52 5.92 -1.75
C LYS A 12 18.97 4.70 -0.93
N PRO A 13 20.16 4.10 -1.14
CA PRO A 13 20.57 2.95 -0.35
C PRO A 13 20.78 3.30 1.13
N PHE A 14 21.32 4.48 1.46
CA PHE A 14 21.48 4.92 2.84
C PHE A 14 20.14 5.16 3.54
N ARG A 15 19.16 5.75 2.87
CA ARG A 15 17.81 5.98 3.38
C ARG A 15 17.10 4.65 3.66
N ARG A 16 17.23 3.67 2.77
CA ARG A 16 16.65 2.33 2.94
C ARG A 16 17.28 1.58 4.11
N THR A 17 18.61 1.57 4.20
CA THR A 17 19.31 0.92 5.34
C THR A 17 18.98 1.59 6.66
N TRP A 18 18.88 2.92 6.69
CA TRP A 18 18.44 3.67 7.87
C TRP A 18 17.02 3.35 8.28
N PHE A 19 16.08 3.25 7.33
CA PHE A 19 14.70 2.85 7.59
C PHE A 19 14.62 1.46 8.22
N LEU A 20 15.37 0.50 7.67
CA LEU A 20 15.43 -0.86 8.21
C LEU A 20 16.05 -0.91 9.60
N ALA A 21 17.17 -0.21 9.80
CA ALA A 21 17.81 -0.10 11.10
C ALA A 21 16.86 0.53 12.13
N ARG A 22 16.19 1.62 11.77
CA ARG A 22 15.21 2.28 12.63
C ARG A 22 14.03 1.35 12.97
N THR A 23 13.58 0.53 12.04
CA THR A 23 12.50 -0.45 12.28
C THR A 23 12.88 -1.48 13.33
N ILE A 24 14.11 -2.01 13.28
CA ILE A 24 14.64 -2.94 14.30
C ILE A 24 14.87 -2.23 15.63
N LEU A 25 15.53 -1.06 15.61
CA LEU A 25 15.83 -0.28 16.83
C LEU A 25 14.57 0.21 17.56
N ALA A 26 13.48 0.45 16.84
CA ALA A 26 12.19 0.80 17.41
C ALA A 26 11.54 -0.35 18.21
N SER A 27 12.08 -1.57 18.10
CA SER A 27 11.62 -2.75 18.83
C SER A 27 12.66 -3.21 19.85
N PRO A 28 12.70 -2.64 21.07
CA PRO A 28 13.74 -2.96 22.08
C PRO A 28 13.79 -4.46 22.41
N ILE A 29 12.67 -5.15 22.35
CA ILE A 29 12.60 -6.60 22.59
C ILE A 29 13.38 -7.39 21.52
N ILE A 30 13.37 -6.94 20.25
CA ILE A 30 14.16 -7.59 19.19
C ILE A 30 15.65 -7.35 19.45
N VAL A 31 16.04 -6.13 19.79
CA VAL A 31 17.44 -5.77 19.99
C VAL A 31 18.01 -6.42 21.26
N PHE A 32 17.32 -6.31 22.40
CA PHE A 32 17.88 -6.69 23.70
C PHE A 32 17.51 -8.10 24.18
N ALA A 33 16.48 -8.75 23.62
CA ALA A 33 16.11 -10.10 24.00
C ALA A 33 16.35 -11.10 22.86
N TYR A 34 15.76 -10.87 21.69
CA TYR A 34 15.84 -11.82 20.59
C TYR A 34 17.25 -11.95 19.99
N SER A 35 17.91 -10.84 19.67
CA SER A 35 19.22 -10.86 18.99
C SER A 35 20.32 -11.49 19.85
N PRO A 36 20.49 -11.17 21.14
CA PRO A 36 21.47 -11.85 21.97
C PRO A 36 21.18 -13.34 22.12
N LEU A 37 19.92 -13.71 22.22
CA LEU A 37 19.54 -15.13 22.35
C LEU A 37 19.78 -15.89 21.05
N LEU A 38 19.51 -15.27 19.89
CA LEU A 38 19.85 -15.83 18.57
C LEU A 38 21.37 -15.99 18.39
N VAL A 39 22.16 -14.99 18.82
CA VAL A 39 23.62 -15.07 18.82
C VAL A 39 24.10 -16.22 19.71
N ALA A 40 23.59 -16.33 20.92
CA ALA A 40 23.95 -17.39 21.86
C ALA A 40 23.62 -18.80 21.29
N THR A 41 22.45 -18.96 20.66
CA THR A 41 22.08 -20.23 20.01
C THR A 41 22.98 -20.55 18.84
N THR A 42 23.34 -19.54 18.02
CA THR A 42 24.26 -19.72 16.89
C THR A 42 25.68 -20.13 17.37
N ILE A 43 26.16 -19.51 18.45
CA ILE A 43 27.45 -19.92 19.05
C ILE A 43 27.37 -21.34 19.61
N ALA A 44 26.26 -21.71 20.25
CA ALA A 44 26.04 -23.07 20.73
C ALA A 44 25.99 -24.09 19.57
N GLU A 45 25.43 -23.73 18.42
CA GLU A 45 25.44 -24.56 17.21
C GLU A 45 26.87 -24.83 16.70
N ILE A 46 27.79 -23.86 16.81
CA ILE A 46 29.20 -24.02 16.46
C ILE A 46 29.93 -24.97 17.42
N ALA A 47 29.43 -25.16 18.63
CA ALA A 47 29.96 -26.17 19.56
C ALA A 47 29.62 -27.60 19.16
N ILE A 48 28.58 -27.87 18.33
CA ILE A 48 28.18 -29.18 17.87
C ILE A 48 29.30 -29.89 17.09
N PRO A 49 29.94 -29.30 16.06
CA PRO A 49 31.12 -29.88 15.41
C PRO A 49 32.20 -30.32 16.38
N PHE A 50 32.53 -29.49 17.39
CA PHE A 50 33.58 -29.84 18.35
C PHE A 50 33.17 -30.99 19.29
N ALA A 51 31.90 -31.03 19.71
CA ALA A 51 31.39 -32.16 20.49
C ALA A 51 31.43 -33.47 19.67
N THR A 52 31.09 -33.39 18.36
CA THR A 52 31.20 -34.52 17.44
C THR A 52 32.64 -35.00 17.27
N GLY A 53 33.59 -34.07 17.07
CA GLY A 53 35.02 -34.43 16.97
C GLY A 53 35.55 -35.07 18.26
N ARG A 54 35.20 -34.58 19.43
CA ARG A 54 35.56 -35.20 20.73
C ARG A 54 34.97 -36.61 20.87
N PHE A 55 33.73 -36.81 20.44
CA PHE A 55 33.08 -38.10 20.46
C PHE A 55 33.82 -39.09 19.57
N ILE A 56 34.17 -38.71 18.33
CA ILE A 56 34.91 -39.53 17.38
C ILE A 56 36.31 -39.85 17.90
N ASN A 57 37.04 -38.88 18.43
CA ASN A 57 38.37 -39.09 19.00
C ASN A 57 38.34 -40.01 20.21
N ALA A 58 37.30 -39.95 21.06
CA ALA A 58 37.12 -40.86 22.18
C ALA A 58 36.92 -42.33 21.69
N LEU A 59 36.12 -42.53 20.63
CA LEU A 59 35.90 -43.83 20.02
C LEU A 59 37.22 -44.42 19.44
N ILE A 60 37.99 -43.61 18.72
CA ILE A 60 39.25 -44.05 18.09
C ILE A 60 40.28 -44.41 19.17
N ASN A 61 40.33 -43.70 20.27
CA ASN A 61 41.27 -43.93 21.37
C ASN A 61 40.80 -45.02 22.35
N GLY A 62 39.66 -45.71 22.08
CA GLY A 62 39.14 -46.76 22.94
C GLY A 62 38.60 -46.26 24.31
N ALA A 63 38.41 -44.96 24.46
CA ALA A 63 37.83 -44.37 25.67
C ALA A 63 36.30 -44.48 25.68
N ALA A 64 35.69 -44.57 26.87
CA ALA A 64 34.22 -44.60 26.98
C ALA A 64 33.59 -43.28 26.46
N PRO A 65 32.79 -43.31 25.38
CA PRO A 65 32.28 -42.09 24.72
C PRO A 65 31.06 -41.46 25.38
N ILE A 66 30.69 -41.91 26.61
CA ILE A 66 29.43 -41.51 27.29
C ILE A 66 29.36 -39.99 27.53
N SER A 67 30.46 -39.42 28.06
CA SER A 67 30.50 -37.98 28.37
C SER A 67 30.43 -37.09 27.11
N PRO A 68 31.22 -37.32 26.05
CA PRO A 68 31.08 -36.57 24.78
C PRO A 68 29.71 -36.74 24.12
N PHE A 69 29.14 -37.96 24.17
CA PHE A 69 27.79 -38.24 23.66
C PHE A 69 26.70 -37.44 24.40
N ALA A 70 26.74 -37.45 25.73
CA ALA A 70 25.79 -36.70 26.55
C ALA A 70 25.85 -35.18 26.23
N GLY A 71 27.06 -34.62 26.08
CA GLY A 71 27.24 -33.22 25.68
C GLY A 71 26.67 -32.90 24.28
N LEU A 72 26.93 -33.80 23.30
CA LEU A 72 26.36 -33.65 21.95
C LEU A 72 24.82 -33.73 21.97
N ALA A 73 24.27 -34.71 22.69
CA ALA A 73 22.82 -34.87 22.81
C ALA A 73 22.15 -33.64 23.46
N ALA A 74 22.76 -33.10 24.51
CA ALA A 74 22.25 -31.89 25.17
C ALA A 74 22.24 -30.67 24.21
N LEU A 75 23.30 -30.47 23.43
CA LEU A 75 23.37 -29.39 22.44
C LEU A 75 22.32 -29.55 21.34
N LEU A 76 22.13 -30.76 20.82
CA LEU A 76 21.12 -31.03 19.81
C LEU A 76 19.70 -30.85 20.32
N LEU A 77 19.40 -31.29 21.55
CA LEU A 77 18.10 -31.09 22.20
C LEU A 77 17.84 -29.58 22.45
N THR A 78 18.84 -28.84 22.90
CA THR A 78 18.72 -27.40 23.10
C THR A 78 18.42 -26.69 21.77
N LYS A 79 19.12 -27.06 20.68
CA LYS A 79 18.84 -26.56 19.35
C LYS A 79 17.41 -26.88 18.90
N ALA A 80 17.01 -28.14 19.03
CA ALA A 80 15.70 -28.63 18.58
C ALA A 80 14.52 -27.93 19.28
N THR A 81 14.71 -27.53 20.55
CA THR A 81 13.66 -26.84 21.32
C THR A 81 13.71 -25.32 21.19
N LEU A 82 14.89 -24.71 21.21
CA LEU A 82 15.03 -23.26 21.28
C LEU A 82 14.84 -22.59 19.90
N THR A 83 15.30 -23.21 18.82
CA THR A 83 15.17 -22.66 17.46
C THR A 83 13.71 -22.41 17.06
N PRO A 84 12.76 -23.36 17.18
CA PRO A 84 11.37 -23.10 16.85
C PRO A 84 10.70 -22.08 17.78
N CYS A 85 11.09 -22.02 19.06
CA CYS A 85 10.61 -20.99 19.97
C CYS A 85 11.02 -19.59 19.53
N LEU A 86 12.28 -19.42 19.14
CA LEU A 86 12.80 -18.15 18.61
C LEU A 86 12.12 -17.77 17.28
N GLN A 87 11.93 -18.74 16.39
CA GLN A 87 11.24 -18.52 15.13
C GLN A 87 9.79 -18.08 15.35
N ARG A 88 9.05 -18.76 16.23
CA ARG A 88 7.68 -18.37 16.60
C ARG A 88 7.64 -16.96 17.18
N PHE A 89 8.59 -16.63 18.03
CA PHE A 89 8.68 -15.32 18.67
C PHE A 89 8.89 -14.21 17.64
N ILE A 90 9.90 -14.35 16.75
CA ILE A 90 10.19 -13.30 15.76
C ILE A 90 9.07 -13.15 14.72
N LEU A 91 8.42 -14.25 14.31
CA LEU A 91 7.26 -14.23 13.43
C LEU A 91 6.11 -13.43 14.03
N SER A 92 5.80 -13.65 15.31
CA SER A 92 4.76 -12.88 16.01
C SER A 92 5.08 -11.39 16.06
N ARG A 93 6.34 -11.02 16.31
CA ARG A 93 6.79 -9.63 16.34
C ARG A 93 6.77 -8.98 14.94
N ALA A 94 7.18 -9.72 13.93
CA ALA A 94 7.15 -9.27 12.55
C ALA A 94 5.72 -8.92 12.11
N ARG A 95 4.72 -9.76 12.47
CA ARG A 95 3.30 -9.48 12.18
C ARG A 95 2.78 -8.23 12.88
N ASN A 96 3.20 -7.98 14.12
CA ASN A 96 2.82 -6.75 14.82
C ASN A 96 3.44 -5.50 14.18
N ILE A 97 4.68 -5.59 13.71
CA ILE A 97 5.34 -4.51 12.97
C ILE A 97 4.63 -4.26 11.65
N GLU A 98 4.33 -5.31 10.89
CA GLU A 98 3.56 -5.25 9.65
C GLU A 98 2.22 -4.52 9.87
N LEU A 99 1.43 -4.95 10.85
CA LEU A 99 0.15 -4.31 11.20
C LEU A 99 0.33 -2.83 11.56
N THR A 100 1.41 -2.50 12.26
CA THR A 100 1.70 -1.10 12.63
C THR A 100 1.95 -0.24 11.38
N PHE A 101 2.70 -0.76 10.40
CA PHE A 101 2.92 -0.06 9.14
C PHE A 101 1.65 0.04 8.30
N GLN A 102 0.84 -1.03 8.23
CA GLN A 102 -0.46 -1.01 7.55
C GLN A 102 -1.37 0.06 8.14
N ASN A 103 -1.49 0.12 9.47
CA ASN A 103 -2.32 1.13 10.14
C ASN A 103 -1.79 2.56 9.93
N ARG A 104 -0.47 2.76 9.97
CA ARG A 104 0.12 4.08 9.69
C ARG A 104 -0.12 4.52 8.25
N ALA A 105 0.08 3.61 7.29
CA ALA A 105 -0.16 3.91 5.89
C ALA A 105 -1.65 4.14 5.60
N LEU A 106 -2.55 3.36 6.20
CA LEU A 106 -3.99 3.56 6.11
C LEU A 106 -4.40 4.94 6.66
N ASN A 107 -3.88 5.31 7.84
CA ASN A 107 -4.14 6.63 8.42
C ASN A 107 -3.60 7.76 7.53
N ALA A 108 -2.40 7.60 6.96
CA ALA A 108 -1.85 8.58 6.03
C ALA A 108 -2.72 8.74 4.76
N VAL A 109 -3.22 7.63 4.21
CA VAL A 109 -4.14 7.66 3.05
C VAL A 109 -5.48 8.32 3.40
N MET A 110 -5.99 8.14 4.62
CA MET A 110 -7.21 8.84 5.06
C MET A 110 -7.02 10.37 5.16
N ASP A 111 -5.79 10.83 5.32
CA ASP A 111 -5.45 12.26 5.35
C ASP A 111 -5.20 12.84 3.93
N PHE A 112 -5.25 12.03 2.87
CA PHE A 112 -5.09 12.52 1.49
C PHE A 112 -6.31 13.33 1.04
N SER A 113 -6.05 14.37 0.29
CA SER A 113 -7.12 15.11 -0.40
C SER A 113 -7.73 14.26 -1.53
N PRO A 114 -8.99 14.51 -1.93
CA PRO A 114 -9.61 13.83 -3.08
C PRO A 114 -8.79 13.94 -4.37
N ALA A 115 -8.07 15.05 -4.57
CA ALA A 115 -7.19 15.26 -5.71
C ALA A 115 -5.96 14.33 -5.71
N GLU A 116 -5.45 13.99 -4.53
CA GLU A 116 -4.33 13.05 -4.37
C GLU A 116 -4.76 11.59 -4.51
N LEU A 117 -6.01 11.28 -4.17
CA LEU A 117 -6.59 9.94 -4.34
C LEU A 117 -6.97 9.65 -5.80
N SER A 118 -7.40 10.67 -6.56
CA SER A 118 -7.91 10.51 -7.93
C SER A 118 -6.94 9.82 -8.90
N PRO A 119 -5.62 10.11 -8.92
CA PRO A 119 -4.67 9.43 -9.81
C PRO A 119 -4.27 8.03 -9.34
N LEU A 120 -4.60 7.65 -8.10
CA LEU A 120 -4.24 6.35 -7.54
C LEU A 120 -5.34 5.33 -7.85
N ALA A 121 -5.00 4.30 -8.58
CA ALA A 121 -5.93 3.19 -8.80
C ALA A 121 -6.21 2.48 -7.47
N ASN A 122 -7.48 2.15 -7.20
CA ASN A 122 -7.87 1.45 -5.97
C ASN A 122 -7.06 0.18 -5.72
N GLY A 123 -6.74 -0.57 -6.79
CA GLY A 123 -5.90 -1.76 -6.72
C GLY A 123 -4.46 -1.47 -6.32
N GLU A 124 -3.90 -0.35 -6.74
CA GLU A 124 -2.54 0.09 -6.37
C GLU A 124 -2.44 0.41 -4.88
N LEU A 125 -3.40 1.14 -4.33
CA LEU A 125 -3.45 1.44 -2.89
C LEU A 125 -3.55 0.17 -2.04
N VAL A 126 -4.44 -0.76 -2.43
CA VAL A 126 -4.57 -2.05 -1.73
C VAL A 126 -3.26 -2.83 -1.80
N ALA A 127 -2.61 -2.88 -2.95
CA ALA A 127 -1.33 -3.56 -3.11
C ALA A 127 -0.22 -2.92 -2.26
N LYS A 128 -0.14 -1.59 -2.22
CA LYS A 128 0.82 -0.86 -1.37
C LYS A 128 0.58 -1.13 0.11
N LEU A 129 -0.66 -1.09 0.57
CA LEU A 129 -1.01 -1.31 1.98
C LEU A 129 -0.80 -2.76 2.45
N THR A 130 -1.00 -3.75 1.57
CA THR A 130 -0.90 -5.16 1.95
C THR A 130 0.46 -5.75 1.63
N ARG A 131 0.86 -5.76 0.36
CA ARG A 131 2.08 -6.41 -0.13
C ARG A 131 3.36 -5.73 0.38
N ASP A 132 3.40 -4.39 0.35
CA ASP A 132 4.61 -3.65 0.69
C ASP A 132 4.85 -3.64 2.21
N ALA A 133 3.79 -3.58 3.02
CA ALA A 133 3.91 -3.77 4.47
C ALA A 133 4.33 -5.21 4.84
N TYR A 134 3.82 -6.23 4.10
CA TYR A 134 4.23 -7.62 4.26
C TYR A 134 5.74 -7.81 4.00
N ALA A 135 6.31 -7.11 3.01
CA ALA A 135 7.75 -7.17 2.73
C ALA A 135 8.59 -6.70 3.92
N ILE A 136 8.14 -5.67 4.67
CA ILE A 136 8.81 -5.22 5.90
C ILE A 136 8.73 -6.30 7.00
N GLY A 137 7.57 -6.95 7.17
CA GLY A 137 7.41 -8.10 8.06
C GLY A 137 8.36 -9.24 7.69
N GLY A 138 8.50 -9.54 6.39
CA GLY A 138 9.44 -10.51 5.83
C GLY A 138 10.91 -10.18 6.14
N PHE A 139 11.29 -8.90 6.08
CA PHE A 139 12.61 -8.46 6.51
C PHE A 139 12.89 -8.81 7.98
N VAL A 140 11.96 -8.50 8.87
CA VAL A 140 12.13 -8.71 10.32
C VAL A 140 12.19 -10.20 10.67
N SER A 141 11.35 -11.02 10.05
CA SER A 141 11.27 -12.46 10.35
C SER A 141 12.22 -13.33 9.54
N GLY A 142 12.66 -12.88 8.37
CA GLY A 142 13.48 -13.66 7.43
C GLY A 142 14.89 -13.10 7.26
N LEU A 143 15.03 -11.95 6.60
CA LEU A 143 16.34 -11.43 6.21
C LEU A 143 17.21 -11.06 7.42
N TYR A 144 16.66 -10.32 8.39
CA TYR A 144 17.42 -9.86 9.57
C TYR A 144 18.01 -11.03 10.40
N PRO A 145 17.23 -12.05 10.83
CA PRO A 145 17.79 -13.18 11.57
C PRO A 145 18.85 -13.94 10.78
N ARG A 146 18.63 -14.18 9.47
CA ARG A 146 19.57 -14.91 8.63
C ARG A 146 20.89 -14.15 8.43
N LEU A 147 20.84 -12.81 8.25
CA LEU A 147 22.03 -11.98 8.21
C LEU A 147 22.83 -12.05 9.52
N LEU A 148 22.13 -11.94 10.66
CA LEU A 148 22.77 -12.02 11.97
C LEU A 148 23.42 -13.39 12.20
N VAL A 149 22.71 -14.48 11.94
CA VAL A 149 23.23 -15.84 12.02
C VAL A 149 24.44 -16.01 11.11
N ALA A 150 24.37 -15.55 9.85
CA ALA A 150 25.46 -15.70 8.90
C ALA A 150 26.73 -14.98 9.35
N VAL A 151 26.61 -13.73 9.80
CA VAL A 151 27.77 -12.94 10.31
C VAL A 151 28.40 -13.64 11.51
N VAL A 152 27.56 -14.06 12.49
CA VAL A 152 28.04 -14.75 13.70
C VAL A 152 28.71 -16.08 13.36
N THR A 153 28.08 -16.89 12.50
CA THR A 153 28.62 -18.20 12.08
C THR A 153 29.95 -18.04 11.35
N MET A 154 30.05 -17.10 10.41
CA MET A 154 31.29 -16.87 9.66
C MET A 154 32.44 -16.42 10.57
N PHE A 155 32.15 -15.49 11.50
CA PHE A 155 33.17 -15.00 12.43
C PHE A 155 33.59 -16.08 13.42
N ALA A 156 32.64 -16.77 14.01
CA ALA A 156 32.93 -17.81 15.02
C ALA A 156 33.55 -19.08 14.39
N ALA A 157 33.09 -19.53 13.23
CA ALA A 157 33.73 -20.65 12.52
C ALA A 157 35.15 -20.28 12.05
N GLY A 158 35.32 -19.10 11.47
CA GLY A 158 36.63 -18.62 11.03
C GLY A 158 37.65 -18.52 12.18
N SER A 159 37.26 -17.94 13.31
CA SER A 159 38.12 -17.85 14.51
C SER A 159 38.46 -19.22 15.10
N ALA A 160 37.47 -20.13 15.12
CA ALA A 160 37.64 -21.50 15.60
C ALA A 160 38.61 -22.31 14.71
N LEU A 161 38.50 -22.17 13.40
CA LEU A 161 39.41 -22.80 12.44
C LEU A 161 40.83 -22.22 12.57
N TYR A 162 40.96 -20.89 12.67
CA TYR A 162 42.26 -20.22 12.80
C TYR A 162 43.00 -20.64 14.10
N SER A 163 42.29 -20.75 15.22
CA SER A 163 42.88 -21.16 16.50
C SER A 163 43.48 -22.58 16.51
N ARG A 164 43.05 -23.45 15.61
CA ARG A 164 43.50 -24.82 15.47
C ARG A 164 44.60 -24.99 14.39
N SER A 165 44.41 -24.31 13.28
CA SER A 165 45.40 -24.27 12.18
C SER A 165 45.29 -22.96 11.40
N ALA A 166 46.33 -22.16 11.42
CA ALA A 166 46.39 -20.89 10.69
C ALA A 166 46.12 -21.12 9.18
N ALA A 167 46.65 -22.19 8.60
CA ALA A 167 46.48 -22.53 7.18
C ALA A 167 44.99 -22.71 6.83
N LEU A 168 44.22 -23.47 7.67
CA LEU A 168 42.78 -23.70 7.46
C LEU A 168 41.94 -22.46 7.73
N GLY A 169 42.28 -21.66 8.74
CA GLY A 169 41.62 -20.39 9.00
C GLY A 169 41.81 -19.37 7.87
N ILE A 170 43.03 -19.25 7.34
CA ILE A 170 43.31 -18.33 6.22
C ILE A 170 42.61 -18.82 4.94
N SER A 171 42.66 -20.11 4.62
CA SER A 171 41.97 -20.67 3.43
C SER A 171 40.48 -20.44 3.49
N PHE A 172 39.84 -20.59 4.66
CA PHE A 172 38.44 -20.28 4.89
C PHE A 172 38.13 -18.79 4.70
N MET A 173 38.96 -17.90 5.30
CA MET A 173 38.79 -16.45 5.14
C MET A 173 38.95 -15.97 3.70
N ALA A 174 39.87 -16.58 2.93
CA ALA A 174 40.08 -16.27 1.52
C ALA A 174 38.89 -16.66 0.63
N PHE A 175 38.07 -17.60 1.08
CA PHE A 175 36.87 -18.02 0.35
C PHE A 175 35.77 -16.94 0.37
N ILE A 176 35.68 -16.11 1.41
CA ILE A 176 34.64 -15.07 1.57
C ILE A 176 34.73 -14.01 0.45
N PRO A 177 35.88 -13.35 0.21
CA PRO A 177 35.95 -12.36 -0.87
C PRO A 177 35.72 -12.98 -2.25
N PHE A 178 36.09 -14.25 -2.46
CA PHE A 178 35.79 -14.98 -3.69
C PHE A 178 34.28 -15.17 -3.90
N ALA A 179 33.55 -15.58 -2.87
CA ALA A 179 32.11 -15.70 -2.92
C ALA A 179 31.43 -14.34 -3.18
N ILE A 180 31.91 -13.26 -2.55
CA ILE A 180 31.42 -11.91 -2.77
C ILE A 180 31.67 -11.45 -4.20
N ALA A 181 32.86 -11.68 -4.76
CA ALA A 181 33.23 -11.29 -6.12
C ALA A 181 32.33 -11.91 -7.19
N ILE A 182 31.86 -13.15 -6.96
CA ILE A 182 30.90 -13.82 -7.85
C ILE A 182 29.48 -13.30 -7.62
N PHE A 183 29.14 -12.98 -6.38
CA PHE A 183 27.81 -12.51 -6.00
C PHE A 183 27.47 -11.14 -6.60
N LEU A 184 28.39 -10.17 -6.55
CA LEU A 184 28.12 -8.78 -6.94
C LEU A 184 27.60 -8.61 -8.39
N PRO A 185 28.22 -9.16 -9.43
CA PRO A 185 27.72 -9.01 -10.80
C PRO A 185 26.41 -9.74 -11.03
N PHE A 186 26.15 -10.81 -10.27
CA PHE A 186 24.92 -11.59 -10.38
C PHE A 186 23.74 -10.87 -9.73
N SER A 187 23.95 -10.22 -8.59
CA SER A 187 22.93 -9.49 -7.86
C SER A 187 22.31 -8.35 -8.70
N GLN A 188 23.10 -7.67 -9.52
CA GLN A 188 22.62 -6.61 -10.40
C GLN A 188 21.68 -7.16 -11.50
N ARG A 189 22.09 -8.26 -12.16
CA ARG A 189 21.26 -8.92 -13.19
C ARG A 189 19.97 -9.47 -12.60
N PHE A 190 20.05 -10.03 -11.40
CA PHE A 190 18.93 -10.57 -10.68
C PHE A 190 17.93 -9.48 -10.28
N SER A 191 18.42 -8.36 -9.72
CA SER A 191 17.59 -7.21 -9.38
C SER A 191 16.86 -6.63 -10.60
N ALA A 192 17.55 -6.48 -11.75
CA ALA A 192 16.94 -6.00 -12.99
C ALA A 192 15.85 -6.96 -13.50
N ALA A 193 16.10 -8.28 -13.46
CA ALA A 193 15.11 -9.29 -13.87
C ALA A 193 13.90 -9.30 -12.92
N SER A 194 14.11 -9.23 -11.60
CA SER A 194 13.06 -9.17 -10.59
C SER A 194 12.17 -7.94 -10.77
N HIS A 195 12.77 -6.76 -10.97
CA HIS A 195 12.03 -5.53 -11.25
C HIS A 195 11.17 -5.65 -12.53
N SER A 196 11.72 -6.26 -13.59
CA SER A 196 10.98 -6.50 -14.83
C SER A 196 9.79 -7.44 -14.63
N VAL A 197 9.97 -8.53 -13.87
CA VAL A 197 8.88 -9.47 -13.53
C VAL A 197 7.80 -8.79 -12.72
N ARG A 198 8.18 -7.98 -11.72
CA ARG A 198 7.22 -7.24 -10.89
C ARG A 198 6.35 -6.30 -11.73
N LYS A 199 6.97 -5.49 -12.63
CA LYS A 199 6.23 -4.62 -13.52
C LYS A 199 5.24 -5.39 -14.40
N ARG A 200 5.68 -6.49 -15.01
CA ARG A 200 4.81 -7.36 -15.82
C ARG A 200 3.69 -8.00 -14.99
N SER A 201 3.95 -8.31 -13.73
CA SER A 201 2.95 -8.80 -12.79
C SER A 201 1.88 -7.74 -12.52
N ASP A 202 2.29 -6.51 -12.26
CA ASP A 202 1.37 -5.40 -12.02
C ASP A 202 0.51 -5.11 -13.27
N ASP A 203 1.11 -5.12 -14.48
CA ASP A 203 0.41 -4.97 -15.76
C ASP A 203 -0.60 -6.13 -15.98
N ALA A 204 -0.23 -7.37 -15.67
CA ALA A 204 -1.10 -8.53 -15.79
C ALA A 204 -2.28 -8.47 -14.79
N PHE A 205 -2.04 -8.06 -13.55
CA PHE A 205 -3.10 -7.87 -12.57
C PHE A 205 -4.06 -6.74 -12.97
N ALA A 206 -3.55 -5.62 -13.49
CA ALA A 206 -4.38 -4.53 -13.99
C ALA A 206 -5.29 -5.00 -15.13
N SER A 207 -4.73 -5.72 -16.12
CA SER A 207 -5.50 -6.28 -17.25
C SER A 207 -6.56 -7.30 -16.81
N LEU A 208 -6.24 -8.17 -15.85
CA LEU A 208 -7.19 -9.12 -15.28
C LEU A 208 -8.31 -8.39 -14.51
N PHE A 209 -7.97 -7.38 -13.73
CA PHE A 209 -8.96 -6.61 -12.97
C PHE A 209 -9.95 -5.91 -13.91
N GLU A 210 -9.46 -5.26 -14.96
CA GLU A 210 -10.29 -4.61 -15.98
C GLU A 210 -11.21 -5.62 -16.67
N PHE A 211 -10.65 -6.78 -17.08
CA PHE A 211 -11.42 -7.84 -17.70
C PHE A 211 -12.54 -8.36 -16.78
N PHE A 212 -12.24 -8.68 -15.52
CA PHE A 212 -13.25 -9.18 -14.59
C PHE A 212 -14.29 -8.12 -14.23
N HIS A 213 -13.91 -6.85 -14.19
CA HIS A 213 -14.85 -5.75 -13.97
C HIS A 213 -15.86 -5.62 -15.12
N SER A 214 -15.40 -5.78 -16.36
CA SER A 214 -16.25 -5.73 -17.56
C SER A 214 -16.90 -7.06 -17.93
N LEU A 215 -16.51 -8.18 -17.32
CA LEU A 215 -16.97 -9.53 -17.66
C LEU A 215 -18.50 -9.71 -17.70
N PRO A 216 -19.28 -9.20 -16.73
CA PRO A 216 -20.76 -9.33 -16.78
C PRO A 216 -21.34 -8.68 -18.04
N PHE A 217 -20.84 -7.51 -18.41
CA PHE A 217 -21.23 -6.78 -19.62
C PHE A 217 -20.80 -7.53 -20.90
N LEU A 218 -19.52 -7.94 -20.96
CA LEU A 218 -18.98 -8.69 -22.10
C LEU A 218 -19.73 -10.00 -22.34
N ARG A 219 -20.12 -10.69 -21.27
CA ARG A 219 -20.88 -11.94 -21.36
C ARG A 219 -22.29 -11.74 -21.91
N THR A 220 -22.92 -10.62 -21.56
CA THR A 220 -24.25 -10.26 -22.13
C THR A 220 -24.17 -10.02 -23.64
N LEU A 221 -23.01 -9.56 -24.12
CA LEU A 221 -22.76 -9.30 -25.56
C LEU A 221 -22.12 -10.50 -26.29
N GLY A 222 -21.82 -11.62 -25.60
CA GLY A 222 -21.12 -12.77 -26.19
C GLY A 222 -19.69 -12.47 -26.67
N ALA A 223 -19.04 -11.46 -26.07
CA ALA A 223 -17.74 -10.96 -26.49
C ALA A 223 -16.60 -11.38 -25.54
N GLU A 224 -16.88 -12.13 -24.46
CA GLU A 224 -15.92 -12.45 -23.40
C GLU A 224 -14.66 -13.15 -23.91
N ARG A 225 -14.79 -14.05 -24.89
CA ARG A 225 -13.63 -14.79 -25.43
C ARG A 225 -12.66 -13.89 -26.18
N ARG A 226 -13.17 -12.90 -26.94
CA ARG A 226 -12.32 -11.97 -27.69
C ARG A 226 -11.55 -11.03 -26.76
N PHE A 227 -12.19 -10.55 -25.71
CA PHE A 227 -11.55 -9.68 -24.72
C PHE A 227 -10.62 -10.43 -23.77
N ALA A 228 -10.78 -11.75 -23.59
CA ALA A 228 -9.87 -12.58 -22.82
C ALA A 228 -8.46 -12.71 -23.44
N GLU A 229 -8.30 -12.37 -24.74
CA GLU A 229 -6.99 -12.43 -25.40
C GLU A 229 -5.97 -11.48 -24.76
N SER A 230 -6.38 -10.27 -24.35
CA SER A 230 -5.51 -9.28 -23.71
C SER A 230 -4.93 -9.77 -22.36
N PRO A 231 -5.73 -10.18 -21.37
CA PRO A 231 -5.19 -10.71 -20.12
C PRO A 231 -4.42 -12.03 -20.33
N CYS A 232 -4.80 -12.90 -21.28
CA CYS A 232 -4.04 -14.10 -21.61
C CYS A 232 -2.65 -13.76 -22.17
N TYR A 233 -2.55 -12.73 -23.01
CA TYR A 233 -1.28 -12.23 -23.49
C TYR A 233 -0.42 -11.67 -22.36
N ALA A 234 -1.00 -10.85 -21.47
CA ALA A 234 -0.31 -10.29 -20.31
C ALA A 234 0.25 -11.39 -19.39
N LEU A 235 -0.54 -12.44 -19.12
CA LEU A 235 -0.09 -13.62 -18.37
C LEU A 235 1.05 -14.37 -19.07
N THR A 236 1.01 -14.45 -20.41
CA THR A 236 2.09 -15.09 -21.19
C THR A 236 3.38 -14.28 -21.10
N VAL A 237 3.30 -12.94 -21.16
CA VAL A 237 4.43 -12.04 -20.99
C VAL A 237 5.01 -12.15 -19.57
N LEU A 238 4.16 -12.24 -18.55
CA LEU A 238 4.56 -12.49 -17.16
C LEU A 238 5.29 -13.83 -17.03
N LYS A 239 4.70 -14.93 -17.54
CA LYS A 239 5.33 -16.25 -17.55
C LYS A 239 6.73 -16.20 -18.15
N ASN A 240 6.89 -15.58 -19.32
CA ASN A 240 8.18 -15.51 -20.00
C ASN A 240 9.22 -14.75 -19.16
N GLY A 241 8.81 -13.67 -18.47
CA GLY A 241 9.66 -12.95 -17.54
C GLY A 241 10.07 -13.80 -16.33
N THR A 242 9.11 -14.49 -15.74
CA THR A 242 9.37 -15.40 -14.59
C THR A 242 10.32 -16.52 -14.97
N CYS A 243 10.16 -17.13 -16.16
CA CYS A 243 11.08 -18.16 -16.65
C CYS A 243 12.53 -17.64 -16.80
N VAL A 244 12.73 -16.38 -17.17
CA VAL A 244 14.08 -15.78 -17.22
C VAL A 244 14.66 -15.65 -15.81
N LEU A 245 13.87 -15.16 -14.86
CA LEU A 245 14.27 -15.05 -13.46
C LEU A 245 14.60 -16.41 -12.85
N ASP A 246 13.77 -17.43 -13.10
CA ASP A 246 13.97 -18.80 -12.62
C ASP A 246 15.26 -19.41 -13.19
N ARG A 247 15.54 -19.21 -14.48
CA ARG A 247 16.82 -19.67 -15.09
C ARG A 247 18.02 -19.01 -14.43
N LEU A 248 17.96 -17.70 -14.17
CA LEU A 248 19.03 -17.00 -13.45
C LEU A 248 19.19 -17.56 -12.03
N THR A 249 18.11 -17.83 -11.33
CA THR A 249 18.12 -18.41 -9.97
C THR A 249 18.76 -19.79 -9.96
N VAL A 250 18.36 -20.66 -10.89
CA VAL A 250 18.89 -22.02 -11.01
C VAL A 250 20.38 -22.02 -11.39
N LEU A 251 20.77 -21.22 -12.39
CA LEU A 251 22.17 -21.10 -12.81
C LEU A 251 23.05 -20.57 -11.68
N PHE A 252 22.58 -19.56 -10.97
CA PHE A 252 23.31 -19.00 -9.84
C PHE A 252 23.42 -19.98 -8.67
N GLY A 253 22.31 -20.67 -8.35
CA GLY A 253 22.31 -21.72 -7.33
C GLY A 253 23.26 -22.87 -7.67
N ALA A 254 23.28 -23.32 -8.94
CA ALA A 254 24.19 -24.34 -9.40
C ALA A 254 25.67 -23.91 -9.35
N LEU A 255 25.97 -22.66 -9.76
CA LEU A 255 27.33 -22.12 -9.69
C LEU A 255 27.83 -22.04 -8.24
N ILE A 256 27.02 -21.47 -7.35
CA ILE A 256 27.34 -21.41 -5.92
C ILE A 256 27.48 -22.80 -5.35
N GLY A 257 26.55 -23.72 -5.65
CA GLY A 257 26.63 -25.10 -5.21
C GLY A 257 27.93 -25.79 -5.63
N ALA A 258 28.35 -25.61 -6.89
CA ALA A 258 29.62 -26.18 -7.37
C ALA A 258 30.84 -25.62 -6.63
N ILE A 259 30.85 -24.30 -6.37
CA ILE A 259 31.92 -23.63 -5.62
C ILE A 259 31.95 -24.14 -4.17
N LEU A 260 30.80 -24.31 -3.54
CA LEU A 260 30.68 -24.81 -2.16
C LEU A 260 31.20 -26.24 -2.05
N VAL A 261 30.78 -27.12 -2.97
CA VAL A 261 31.26 -28.52 -3.03
C VAL A 261 32.76 -28.56 -3.31
N GLY A 262 33.27 -27.77 -4.25
CA GLY A 262 34.69 -27.68 -4.52
C GLY A 262 35.50 -27.19 -3.31
N GLY A 263 35.00 -26.18 -2.58
CA GLY A 263 35.58 -25.71 -1.32
C GLY A 263 35.57 -26.78 -0.21
N GLU A 264 34.48 -27.51 -0.08
CA GLU A 264 34.37 -28.63 0.88
C GLU A 264 35.42 -29.74 0.60
N ILE A 265 35.52 -30.13 -0.65
CA ILE A 265 36.54 -31.11 -1.07
C ILE A 265 37.96 -30.62 -0.79
N ALA A 266 38.25 -29.33 -1.07
CA ALA A 266 39.56 -28.73 -0.83
C ALA A 266 39.90 -28.68 0.68
N VAL A 267 38.96 -28.25 1.52
CA VAL A 267 39.12 -28.20 2.98
C VAL A 267 39.29 -29.60 3.56
N MET A 268 38.47 -30.54 3.13
CA MET A 268 38.55 -31.94 3.57
C MET A 268 39.85 -32.60 3.15
N GLY A 269 40.31 -32.36 1.91
CA GLY A 269 41.57 -32.83 1.42
C GLY A 269 42.78 -32.28 2.20
N LEU A 270 42.79 -30.96 2.46
CA LEU A 270 43.82 -30.33 3.27
C LEU A 270 43.82 -30.82 4.71
N ALA A 271 42.63 -30.96 5.33
CA ALA A 271 42.51 -31.49 6.68
C ALA A 271 42.97 -32.96 6.76
N GLY A 272 42.64 -33.76 5.74
CA GLY A 272 43.10 -35.15 5.61
C GLY A 272 44.63 -35.26 5.53
N VAL A 273 45.29 -34.45 4.72
CA VAL A 273 46.75 -34.38 4.62
C VAL A 273 47.39 -33.97 5.97
N LEU A 274 46.82 -33.00 6.68
CA LEU A 274 47.32 -32.59 7.99
C LEU A 274 47.11 -33.67 9.06
N ALA A 275 46.02 -34.42 9.00
CA ALA A 275 45.78 -35.57 9.88
C ALA A 275 46.76 -36.71 9.60
N ALA A 276 47.04 -37.02 8.32
CA ALA A 276 48.01 -38.04 7.91
C ALA A 276 49.44 -37.67 8.35
N LYS A 277 49.76 -36.40 8.43
CA LYS A 277 51.04 -35.91 8.98
C LYS A 277 51.08 -35.86 10.52
N GLY A 278 50.00 -36.26 11.19
CA GLY A 278 49.88 -36.25 12.65
C GLY A 278 49.80 -34.84 13.29
N THR A 279 49.59 -33.81 12.46
CA THR A 279 49.50 -32.40 12.95
C THR A 279 48.15 -32.08 13.57
N ILE A 280 47.11 -32.84 13.22
CA ILE A 280 45.74 -32.72 13.79
C ILE A 280 45.16 -34.10 14.07
N PRO A 281 44.30 -34.27 15.12
CA PRO A 281 43.56 -35.53 15.36
C PRO A 281 42.65 -35.88 14.19
N VAL A 282 42.41 -37.16 13.94
CA VAL A 282 41.52 -37.65 12.86
C VAL A 282 40.10 -37.12 13.04
N GLY A 283 39.58 -37.07 14.27
CA GLY A 283 38.25 -36.50 14.54
C GLY A 283 38.11 -35.02 14.20
N ASP A 284 39.21 -34.26 14.19
CA ASP A 284 39.19 -32.85 13.82
C ASP A 284 38.93 -32.62 12.32
N VAL A 285 39.19 -33.61 11.45
CA VAL A 285 38.81 -33.58 10.02
C VAL A 285 37.27 -33.40 9.90
N VAL A 286 36.50 -34.12 10.71
CA VAL A 286 35.04 -33.99 10.74
C VAL A 286 34.61 -32.67 11.33
N VAL A 287 35.32 -32.13 12.31
CA VAL A 287 35.06 -30.77 12.85
C VAL A 287 35.19 -29.74 11.74
N TYR A 288 36.26 -29.76 10.97
CA TYR A 288 36.49 -28.80 9.88
C TYR A 288 35.42 -28.90 8.79
N GLN A 289 35.03 -30.13 8.41
CA GLN A 289 33.97 -30.38 7.45
C GLN A 289 32.64 -29.76 7.92
N LEU A 290 32.23 -30.07 9.16
CA LEU A 290 30.96 -29.57 9.70
C LEU A 290 30.94 -28.04 9.87
N LEU A 291 32.05 -27.42 10.28
CA LEU A 291 32.19 -25.99 10.37
C LEU A 291 32.10 -25.31 8.99
N PHE A 292 32.73 -25.93 7.98
CA PHE A 292 32.67 -25.45 6.60
C PHE A 292 31.23 -25.52 6.08
N ILE A 293 30.53 -26.64 6.27
CA ILE A 293 29.13 -26.84 5.88
C ILE A 293 28.25 -25.78 6.56
N ALA A 294 28.41 -25.56 7.87
CA ALA A 294 27.61 -24.55 8.60
C ALA A 294 27.81 -23.14 8.05
N ALA A 295 29.06 -22.77 7.76
CA ALA A 295 29.37 -21.48 7.17
C ALA A 295 28.78 -21.33 5.74
N MET A 296 28.84 -22.38 4.95
CA MET A 296 28.30 -22.40 3.59
C MET A 296 26.78 -22.33 3.58
N GLN A 297 26.11 -23.01 4.50
CA GLN A 297 24.64 -22.89 4.69
C GLN A 297 24.25 -21.45 5.07
N ALA A 298 25.07 -20.78 5.89
CA ALA A 298 24.84 -19.39 6.24
C ALA A 298 24.94 -18.47 5.00
N VAL A 299 25.95 -18.68 4.14
CA VAL A 299 26.10 -17.96 2.85
C VAL A 299 24.91 -18.25 1.92
N GLN A 300 24.54 -19.51 1.75
CA GLN A 300 23.37 -19.91 0.95
C GLN A 300 22.08 -19.27 1.46
N GLY A 301 21.91 -19.19 2.79
CA GLY A 301 20.78 -18.54 3.43
C GLY A 301 20.66 -17.06 3.06
N ILE A 302 21.77 -16.32 2.94
CA ILE A 302 21.77 -14.92 2.48
C ILE A 302 21.39 -14.85 1.00
N VAL A 303 21.99 -15.71 0.19
CA VAL A 303 21.79 -15.73 -1.26
C VAL A 303 20.34 -16.01 -1.64
N SER A 304 19.68 -16.93 -0.93
CA SER A 304 18.27 -17.28 -1.16
C SER A 304 17.30 -16.11 -0.91
N LEU A 305 17.74 -15.07 -0.19
CA LEU A 305 16.94 -13.89 0.14
C LEU A 305 17.04 -12.74 -0.90
N LEU A 306 17.88 -12.89 -1.92
CA LEU A 306 18.03 -11.86 -2.97
C LEU A 306 16.70 -11.43 -3.62
N PRO A 307 15.80 -12.35 -3.98
CA PRO A 307 14.50 -11.97 -4.53
C PRO A 307 13.69 -11.11 -3.57
N GLU A 308 13.74 -11.44 -2.28
CA GLU A 308 13.00 -10.74 -1.24
C GLU A 308 13.55 -9.33 -1.00
N THR A 309 14.87 -9.12 -1.16
CA THR A 309 15.49 -7.80 -0.95
C THR A 309 15.06 -6.77 -2.00
N ALA A 310 14.88 -7.18 -3.25
CA ALA A 310 14.39 -6.30 -4.31
C ALA A 310 12.95 -5.84 -4.01
N SER A 311 12.07 -6.77 -3.65
CA SER A 311 10.69 -6.48 -3.26
C SER A 311 10.63 -5.59 -2.01
N LEU A 312 11.49 -5.84 -1.04
CA LEU A 312 11.60 -5.03 0.18
C LEU A 312 12.00 -3.59 -0.12
N CYS A 313 13.03 -3.38 -0.96
CA CYS A 313 13.50 -2.03 -1.32
C CYS A 313 12.41 -1.19 -1.99
N GLU A 314 11.64 -1.79 -2.90
CA GLU A 314 10.52 -1.12 -3.55
C GLU A 314 9.35 -0.88 -2.59
N GLY A 315 9.05 -1.84 -1.71
CA GLY A 315 8.02 -1.68 -0.68
C GLY A 315 8.34 -0.56 0.30
N ILE A 316 9.61 -0.39 0.68
CA ILE A 316 10.07 0.72 1.52
C ILE A 316 9.86 2.05 0.81
N ASP A 317 10.29 2.18 -0.45
CA ASP A 317 10.15 3.43 -1.22
C ASP A 317 8.67 3.79 -1.39
N SER A 318 7.82 2.82 -1.69
CA SER A 318 6.38 2.99 -1.86
C SER A 318 5.68 3.44 -0.57
N LEU A 319 5.97 2.80 0.56
CA LEU A 319 5.40 3.17 1.86
C LEU A 319 5.94 4.51 2.36
N ASP A 320 7.22 4.78 2.15
CA ASP A 320 7.84 6.04 2.54
C ASP A 320 7.26 7.22 1.74
N GLU A 321 6.92 7.01 0.45
CA GLU A 321 6.21 7.99 -0.36
C GLU A 321 4.82 8.32 0.23
N ILE A 322 4.05 7.29 0.64
CA ILE A 322 2.74 7.48 1.28
C ILE A 322 2.89 8.23 2.61
N LEU A 323 3.84 7.81 3.46
CA LEU A 323 4.05 8.38 4.78
C LEU A 323 4.68 9.79 4.75
N ALA A 324 5.41 10.13 3.69
CA ALA A 324 6.05 11.44 3.52
C ALA A 324 5.10 12.50 2.96
N ARG A 325 3.95 12.13 2.39
CA ARG A 325 2.95 13.09 1.94
C ARG A 325 2.42 13.85 3.15
N ALA A 326 2.42 15.18 3.03
CA ALA A 326 1.93 16.03 4.09
C ALA A 326 0.42 15.76 4.32
N PRO A 327 -0.03 15.59 5.56
CA PRO A 327 -1.45 15.43 5.84
C PRO A 327 -2.22 16.66 5.35
N SER A 328 -3.47 16.44 4.94
CA SER A 328 -4.43 17.54 4.75
C SER A 328 -4.40 18.44 6.00
N ARG A 329 -4.41 19.75 5.81
CA ARG A 329 -4.34 20.69 6.93
C ARG A 329 -5.53 20.48 7.84
N ARG A 330 -5.29 19.86 8.98
CA ARG A 330 -6.21 19.82 10.11
C ARG A 330 -5.98 21.09 10.92
N GLY A 331 -6.99 21.90 11.03
CA GLY A 331 -6.93 23.17 11.74
C GLY A 331 -6.87 24.37 10.80
N GLY A 332 -7.64 25.37 11.14
CA GLY A 332 -7.83 26.62 10.40
C GLY A 332 -9.01 27.39 11.00
N VAL A 333 -9.42 28.44 10.30
CA VAL A 333 -10.59 29.24 10.68
C VAL A 333 -11.85 28.41 10.42
N LYS A 334 -12.69 28.22 11.43
CA LYS A 334 -14.01 27.59 11.26
C LYS A 334 -14.95 28.57 10.55
N ALA A 335 -15.31 28.26 9.32
CA ALA A 335 -16.28 29.02 8.54
C ALA A 335 -17.64 28.31 8.58
N SER A 336 -18.34 28.38 9.72
CA SER A 336 -19.65 27.77 9.94
C SER A 336 -20.59 28.73 10.64
N PRO A 337 -21.84 28.96 10.12
CA PRO A 337 -22.33 28.49 8.81
C PRO A 337 -21.69 29.25 7.63
N ILE A 338 -21.70 28.62 6.44
CA ILE A 338 -21.24 29.29 5.21
C ILE A 338 -22.37 30.08 4.61
N VAL A 339 -22.17 31.44 4.57
CA VAL A 339 -23.17 32.37 4.02
C VAL A 339 -22.75 32.97 2.69
N LYS A 340 -21.45 32.91 2.36
CA LYS A 340 -20.89 33.47 1.13
C LYS A 340 -19.72 32.62 0.63
N ILE A 341 -19.72 32.29 -0.67
CA ILE A 341 -18.56 31.73 -1.38
C ILE A 341 -18.24 32.69 -2.53
N GLU A 342 -16.99 33.12 -2.66
CA GLU A 342 -16.54 34.07 -3.67
C GLU A 342 -15.35 33.52 -4.44
N PHE A 343 -15.46 33.49 -5.76
CA PHE A 343 -14.38 33.16 -6.69
C PHE A 343 -13.77 34.43 -7.22
N ARG A 344 -12.45 34.59 -7.20
CA ARG A 344 -11.71 35.73 -7.73
C ARG A 344 -10.66 35.26 -8.72
N ASN A 345 -10.87 35.52 -9.99
CA ASN A 345 -9.98 35.25 -11.12
C ASN A 345 -9.44 33.80 -11.09
N VAL A 346 -10.31 32.83 -10.80
CA VAL A 346 -9.95 31.43 -10.62
C VAL A 346 -9.68 30.79 -11.97
N THR A 347 -8.48 30.18 -12.09
CA THR A 347 -8.09 29.40 -13.26
C THR A 347 -7.66 27.99 -12.84
N TYR A 348 -8.08 26.98 -13.61
CA TYR A 348 -7.73 25.59 -13.38
C TYR A 348 -7.58 24.79 -14.68
N SER A 349 -6.52 23.96 -14.76
CA SER A 349 -6.26 23.01 -15.85
C SER A 349 -5.91 21.64 -15.27
N TYR A 350 -6.32 20.55 -15.92
CA TYR A 350 -5.84 19.19 -15.58
C TYR A 350 -4.43 18.96 -16.16
N LEU A 351 -3.57 18.31 -15.39
CA LEU A 351 -2.25 17.85 -15.87
C LEU A 351 -2.46 16.86 -17.03
N GLY A 352 -1.93 17.18 -18.21
CA GLY A 352 -2.07 16.34 -19.42
C GLY A 352 -3.08 16.83 -20.47
N ALA A 353 -3.90 17.83 -20.18
CA ALA A 353 -4.88 18.39 -21.15
C ALA A 353 -4.30 19.44 -22.11
N GLY A 354 -3.03 19.32 -22.51
CA GLY A 354 -2.41 20.23 -23.48
C GLY A 354 -2.27 21.67 -23.02
N GLY A 355 -2.41 21.95 -21.72
CA GLY A 355 -2.27 23.30 -21.14
C GLY A 355 -3.52 24.19 -21.23
N ASN A 356 -4.60 23.75 -21.91
CA ASN A 356 -5.82 24.54 -22.00
C ASN A 356 -6.58 24.53 -20.67
N PRO A 357 -6.92 25.71 -20.09
CA PRO A 357 -7.67 25.78 -18.85
C PRO A 357 -9.12 25.32 -19.04
N VAL A 358 -9.60 24.50 -18.09
CA VAL A 358 -11.01 24.08 -18.03
C VAL A 358 -11.86 25.16 -17.34
N VAL A 359 -11.27 25.92 -16.44
CA VAL A 359 -11.86 27.13 -15.84
C VAL A 359 -10.84 28.23 -16.04
N LYS A 360 -11.23 29.38 -16.63
CA LYS A 360 -10.33 30.49 -16.94
C LYS A 360 -10.88 31.81 -16.40
N ASP A 361 -10.09 32.49 -15.55
CA ASP A 361 -10.37 33.82 -14.98
C ASP A 361 -11.79 34.00 -14.41
N PHE A 362 -12.33 32.92 -13.85
CA PHE A 362 -13.70 32.89 -13.34
C PHE A 362 -13.82 33.70 -12.05
N SER A 363 -14.80 34.61 -12.03
CA SER A 363 -15.15 35.41 -10.85
C SER A 363 -16.66 35.43 -10.66
N ALA A 364 -17.13 35.00 -9.49
CA ALA A 364 -18.55 34.99 -9.12
C ALA A 364 -18.71 34.95 -7.61
N THR A 365 -19.87 35.36 -7.12
CA THR A 365 -20.21 35.32 -5.71
C THR A 365 -21.53 34.61 -5.47
N PHE A 366 -21.51 33.65 -4.55
CA PHE A 366 -22.66 32.83 -4.17
C PHE A 366 -23.10 33.22 -2.76
N HIS A 367 -24.36 33.54 -2.59
CA HIS A 367 -24.96 33.98 -1.33
C HIS A 367 -25.96 32.94 -0.80
N ALA A 368 -26.00 32.78 0.52
CA ALA A 368 -27.05 32.01 1.16
C ALA A 368 -28.45 32.54 0.86
N GLY A 369 -29.43 31.66 0.76
CA GLY A 369 -30.81 32.01 0.41
C GLY A 369 -31.08 31.98 -1.09
N ARG A 370 -30.13 31.62 -1.94
CA ARG A 370 -30.27 31.58 -3.39
C ARG A 370 -29.96 30.20 -3.98
N ILE A 371 -30.62 29.90 -5.09
CA ILE A 371 -30.42 28.70 -5.92
C ILE A 371 -29.72 29.13 -7.22
N TYR A 372 -28.57 28.53 -7.50
CA TYR A 372 -27.76 28.78 -8.68
C TYR A 372 -27.77 27.58 -9.62
N ALA A 373 -28.20 27.76 -10.87
CA ALA A 373 -28.13 26.75 -11.90
C ALA A 373 -26.79 26.83 -12.63
N ILE A 374 -26.09 25.70 -12.74
CA ILE A 374 -24.86 25.55 -13.54
C ILE A 374 -25.25 24.85 -14.84
N VAL A 375 -25.26 25.58 -15.96
CA VAL A 375 -25.77 25.15 -17.25
C VAL A 375 -24.65 25.13 -18.28
N GLY A 376 -24.63 24.13 -19.14
CA GLY A 376 -23.65 24.02 -20.23
C GLY A 376 -23.64 22.63 -20.85
N ALA A 377 -23.05 22.50 -22.03
CA ALA A 377 -22.91 21.21 -22.72
C ALA A 377 -22.01 20.24 -21.93
N ASN A 378 -22.03 18.97 -22.28
CA ASN A 378 -21.13 17.98 -21.66
C ASN A 378 -19.67 18.34 -21.98
N GLY A 379 -18.78 18.19 -20.99
CA GLY A 379 -17.35 18.53 -21.14
C GLY A 379 -17.00 20.00 -20.92
N THR A 380 -17.96 20.91 -20.65
CA THR A 380 -17.71 22.35 -20.44
C THR A 380 -17.12 22.71 -19.09
N GLY A 381 -16.80 21.75 -18.22
CA GLY A 381 -16.15 22.02 -16.93
C GLY A 381 -17.11 22.12 -15.74
N LYS A 382 -18.40 21.80 -15.87
CA LYS A 382 -19.39 21.82 -14.76
C LYS A 382 -18.90 21.03 -13.53
N THR A 383 -18.48 19.78 -13.73
CA THR A 383 -17.95 18.94 -12.64
C THR A 383 -16.65 19.50 -12.06
N THR A 384 -15.80 20.14 -12.89
CA THR A 384 -14.57 20.80 -12.41
C THR A 384 -14.89 21.99 -11.52
N PHE A 385 -15.89 22.78 -11.89
CA PHE A 385 -16.39 23.88 -11.08
C PHE A 385 -16.92 23.38 -9.73
N LEU A 386 -17.73 22.32 -9.72
CA LEU A 386 -18.20 21.70 -8.46
C LEU A 386 -17.04 21.19 -7.61
N LYS A 387 -16.01 20.57 -8.21
CA LYS A 387 -14.82 20.12 -7.49
C LYS A 387 -14.03 21.29 -6.88
N LEU A 388 -13.95 22.44 -7.53
CA LEU A 388 -13.36 23.66 -6.99
C LEU A 388 -14.18 24.20 -5.82
N THR A 389 -15.50 24.24 -5.97
CA THR A 389 -16.43 24.73 -4.93
C THR A 389 -16.39 23.87 -3.67
N THR A 390 -16.25 22.54 -3.84
CA THR A 390 -16.18 21.59 -2.72
C THR A 390 -14.77 21.38 -2.16
N ALA A 391 -13.78 22.18 -2.58
CA ALA A 391 -12.38 22.05 -2.22
C ALA A 391 -11.79 20.65 -2.54
N ALA A 392 -12.41 19.88 -3.44
CA ALA A 392 -11.88 18.61 -3.89
C ALA A 392 -10.60 18.80 -4.74
N ILE A 393 -10.50 19.93 -5.44
CA ILE A 393 -9.31 20.39 -6.17
C ILE A 393 -9.00 21.82 -5.80
N LYS A 394 -7.72 22.22 -5.94
CA LYS A 394 -7.26 23.59 -5.62
C LYS A 394 -7.04 24.39 -6.91
N PRO A 395 -7.40 25.68 -6.96
CA PRO A 395 -7.13 26.51 -8.13
C PRO A 395 -5.63 26.67 -8.37
N GLN A 396 -5.23 26.76 -9.65
CA GLN A 396 -3.84 27.04 -10.05
C GLN A 396 -3.49 28.51 -9.91
N SER A 397 -4.44 29.40 -10.28
CA SER A 397 -4.35 30.85 -10.04
C SER A 397 -5.69 31.38 -9.57
N GLY A 398 -5.68 32.60 -8.99
CA GLY A 398 -6.83 33.18 -8.31
C GLY A 398 -7.04 32.57 -6.92
N GLU A 399 -8.16 32.94 -6.31
CA GLU A 399 -8.50 32.46 -4.97
C GLU A 399 -10.01 32.21 -4.81
N ILE A 400 -10.34 31.32 -3.89
CA ILE A 400 -11.72 31.06 -3.45
C ILE A 400 -11.81 31.49 -1.98
N LEU A 401 -12.78 32.35 -1.66
CA LEU A 401 -13.03 32.81 -0.30
C LEU A 401 -14.33 32.22 0.22
N VAL A 402 -14.33 31.85 1.49
CA VAL A 402 -15.48 31.37 2.25
C VAL A 402 -15.72 32.36 3.39
N ASN A 403 -16.85 33.05 3.40
CA ASN A 403 -17.15 34.13 4.37
C ASN A 403 -16.03 35.17 4.46
N GLY A 404 -15.37 35.49 3.32
CA GLY A 404 -14.25 36.44 3.26
C GLY A 404 -12.89 35.90 3.66
N THR A 405 -12.81 34.65 4.13
CA THR A 405 -11.54 33.98 4.46
C THR A 405 -11.10 33.10 3.29
N THR A 406 -9.83 33.17 2.89
CA THR A 406 -9.32 32.30 1.83
C THR A 406 -9.51 30.81 2.19
N MET A 407 -9.99 30.01 1.25
CA MET A 407 -10.23 28.58 1.44
C MET A 407 -8.98 27.83 1.92
N ARG A 408 -7.77 28.32 1.63
CA ARG A 408 -6.51 27.75 2.12
C ARG A 408 -6.33 27.89 3.64
N ALA A 409 -7.00 28.86 4.28
CA ALA A 409 -6.92 29.12 5.71
C ALA A 409 -8.11 28.53 6.49
N VAL A 410 -9.12 28.02 5.80
CA VAL A 410 -10.30 27.39 6.41
C VAL A 410 -9.97 25.95 6.82
N ASP A 411 -10.52 25.52 7.95
CA ASP A 411 -10.47 24.12 8.38
C ASP A 411 -11.25 23.25 7.40
N GLU A 412 -10.54 22.36 6.68
CA GLU A 412 -11.14 21.53 5.62
C GLU A 412 -12.22 20.59 6.16
N ASP A 413 -12.06 20.05 7.37
CA ASP A 413 -13.04 19.12 7.95
C ASP A 413 -14.31 19.86 8.39
N ALA A 414 -14.16 21.07 8.95
CA ALA A 414 -15.29 21.94 9.28
C ALA A 414 -16.03 22.37 8.00
N PHE A 415 -15.29 22.75 6.95
CA PHE A 415 -15.85 23.13 5.66
C PHE A 415 -16.66 21.98 5.02
N ARG A 416 -16.10 20.75 4.99
CA ARG A 416 -16.80 19.59 4.42
C ARG A 416 -18.05 19.20 5.21
N ARG A 417 -18.11 19.49 6.50
CA ARG A 417 -19.32 19.25 7.32
C ARG A 417 -20.47 20.16 6.93
N GLU A 418 -20.15 21.38 6.47
CA GLU A 418 -21.14 22.35 5.98
C GLU A 418 -21.63 22.04 4.56
N MET A 419 -21.03 21.04 3.88
CA MET A 419 -21.37 20.65 2.52
C MET A 419 -22.30 19.44 2.49
N GLY A 420 -23.44 19.57 1.81
CA GLY A 420 -24.27 18.44 1.35
C GLY A 420 -24.01 18.24 -0.14
N ILE A 421 -23.43 17.10 -0.52
CA ILE A 421 -23.06 16.86 -1.93
C ILE A 421 -23.81 15.62 -2.43
N VAL A 422 -24.47 15.76 -3.58
CA VAL A 422 -25.05 14.67 -4.35
C VAL A 422 -24.32 14.61 -5.68
N PHE A 423 -23.58 13.54 -5.91
CA PHE A 423 -22.85 13.30 -7.15
C PHE A 423 -23.75 12.68 -8.21
N GLN A 424 -23.38 12.84 -9.48
CA GLN A 424 -24.06 12.22 -10.62
C GLN A 424 -24.18 10.71 -10.46
N ASP A 425 -23.07 10.04 -10.13
CA ASP A 425 -23.03 8.62 -9.77
C ASP A 425 -23.13 8.46 -8.26
N SER A 426 -24.35 8.28 -7.76
CA SER A 426 -24.59 8.10 -6.34
C SER A 426 -24.12 6.74 -5.84
N LEU A 427 -22.96 6.72 -5.16
CA LEU A 427 -22.40 5.51 -4.58
C LEU A 427 -23.02 5.22 -3.19
N LEU A 428 -23.35 3.95 -2.95
CA LEU A 428 -23.68 3.45 -1.63
C LEU A 428 -22.51 2.67 -1.04
N VAL A 429 -22.30 2.87 0.26
CA VAL A 429 -21.37 2.05 1.03
C VAL A 429 -22.07 0.78 1.53
N SER A 430 -21.32 -0.31 1.67
CA SER A 430 -21.85 -1.54 2.26
C SER A 430 -22.25 -1.30 3.71
N GLY A 431 -23.53 -1.48 4.03
CA GLY A 431 -24.08 -1.23 5.36
C GLY A 431 -25.61 -1.19 5.35
N SER A 432 -26.20 -0.70 6.42
CA SER A 432 -27.65 -0.49 6.52
C SER A 432 -28.10 0.77 5.78
N VAL A 433 -29.40 0.95 5.60
CA VAL A 433 -29.99 2.22 5.13
C VAL A 433 -29.55 3.38 6.04
N ARG A 434 -29.61 3.17 7.37
CA ARG A 434 -29.13 4.11 8.38
C ARG A 434 -27.64 4.46 8.16
N ASP A 435 -26.77 3.44 8.01
CA ASP A 435 -25.34 3.65 7.76
C ASP A 435 -25.09 4.48 6.51
N ASN A 436 -25.89 4.26 5.47
CA ASN A 436 -25.76 5.00 4.21
C ASN A 436 -26.22 6.44 4.31
N ILE A 437 -27.20 6.77 5.12
CA ILE A 437 -27.67 8.14 5.32
C ILE A 437 -26.74 8.89 6.28
N THR A 438 -26.37 8.28 7.41
CA THR A 438 -25.56 8.92 8.45
C THR A 438 -24.06 8.88 8.17
N LEU A 439 -23.61 8.03 7.24
CA LEU A 439 -22.20 7.65 7.03
C LEU A 439 -21.55 7.14 8.33
N ARG A 440 -22.32 6.44 9.16
CA ARG A 440 -21.95 5.93 10.49
C ARG A 440 -21.57 7.00 11.50
N ASP A 441 -21.96 8.24 11.28
CA ASP A 441 -21.75 9.31 12.25
C ASP A 441 -22.71 9.09 13.44
N PRO A 442 -22.20 8.90 14.67
CA PRO A 442 -23.03 8.60 15.85
C PRO A 442 -23.85 9.81 16.33
N MET A 443 -23.54 11.01 15.86
CA MET A 443 -24.28 12.22 16.25
C MET A 443 -25.71 12.23 15.72
N PHE A 444 -26.01 11.52 14.62
CA PHE A 444 -27.37 11.50 14.03
C PHE A 444 -28.23 10.43 14.67
N THR A 445 -29.36 10.86 15.17
CA THR A 445 -30.41 9.98 15.72
C THR A 445 -31.28 9.39 14.63
N ASP A 446 -32.06 8.34 14.97
CA ASP A 446 -33.05 7.79 14.05
C ASP A 446 -34.13 8.83 13.68
N MET A 447 -34.40 9.80 14.56
CA MET A 447 -35.30 10.92 14.28
C MET A 447 -34.76 11.82 13.15
N ASP A 448 -33.46 12.10 13.15
CA ASP A 448 -32.84 12.92 12.09
C ASP A 448 -32.87 12.19 10.75
N VAL A 449 -32.58 10.88 10.77
CA VAL A 449 -32.69 10.03 9.59
C VAL A 449 -34.11 9.99 9.05
N MET A 450 -35.10 9.80 9.92
CA MET A 450 -36.51 9.78 9.52
C MET A 450 -36.99 11.14 9.01
N ARG A 451 -36.47 12.26 9.54
CA ARG A 451 -36.73 13.59 9.02
C ARG A 451 -36.25 13.73 7.58
N ALA A 452 -34.99 13.34 7.30
CA ALA A 452 -34.42 13.36 5.96
C ALA A 452 -35.21 12.47 4.99
N ILE A 453 -35.61 11.26 5.40
CA ILE A 453 -36.41 10.31 4.61
C ILE A 453 -37.77 10.93 4.24
N ARG A 454 -38.46 11.58 5.18
CA ARG A 454 -39.75 12.23 4.93
C ARG A 454 -39.64 13.39 3.96
N GLN A 455 -38.60 14.23 4.13
CA GLN A 455 -38.39 15.37 3.25
C GLN A 455 -38.31 15.01 1.76
N ILE A 456 -37.78 13.80 1.47
CA ILE A 456 -37.57 13.33 0.09
C ILE A 456 -38.55 12.25 -0.36
N GLY A 457 -39.59 11.94 0.45
CA GLY A 457 -40.65 10.98 0.13
C GLY A 457 -40.17 9.52 0.00
N LEU A 458 -39.22 9.08 0.83
CA LEU A 458 -38.72 7.70 0.84
C LEU A 458 -39.39 6.79 1.86
N GLU A 459 -40.47 7.22 2.53
CA GLU A 459 -41.16 6.39 3.52
C GLU A 459 -41.70 5.08 2.94
N ASN A 460 -42.23 5.11 1.72
CA ASN A 460 -42.77 3.91 1.05
C ASN A 460 -41.67 2.90 0.73
N MET A 461 -40.47 3.34 0.38
CA MET A 461 -39.29 2.47 0.24
C MET A 461 -38.97 1.81 1.58
N LEU A 462 -38.92 2.58 2.66
CA LEU A 462 -38.57 2.08 3.99
C LEU A 462 -39.60 1.06 4.51
N LYS A 463 -40.87 1.28 4.26
CA LYS A 463 -41.97 0.34 4.63
C LYS A 463 -41.83 -1.02 3.94
N ARG A 464 -41.25 -1.08 2.74
CA ARG A 464 -41.01 -2.33 1.99
C ARG A 464 -39.73 -3.06 2.46
N MET A 465 -38.90 -2.40 3.25
CA MET A 465 -37.62 -2.96 3.72
C MET A 465 -37.89 -3.89 4.93
N PRO A 466 -37.36 -5.13 4.94
CA PRO A 466 -37.69 -6.14 5.95
C PRO A 466 -37.28 -5.71 7.38
N ASN A 467 -36.19 -4.93 7.52
CA ASN A 467 -35.71 -4.45 8.82
C ASN A 467 -35.70 -2.92 8.90
N GLY A 468 -36.50 -2.22 8.09
CA GLY A 468 -36.58 -0.76 8.05
C GLY A 468 -35.19 -0.13 7.87
N LEU A 469 -34.80 0.82 8.74
CA LEU A 469 -33.51 1.51 8.70
C LEU A 469 -32.31 0.57 8.83
N ASN A 470 -32.46 -0.60 9.46
CA ASN A 470 -31.40 -1.57 9.66
C ASN A 470 -31.26 -2.57 8.51
N THR A 471 -32.09 -2.45 7.46
CA THR A 471 -31.93 -3.29 6.27
C THR A 471 -30.59 -3.03 5.61
N ARG A 472 -29.80 -4.09 5.39
CA ARG A 472 -28.53 -4.01 4.70
C ARG A 472 -28.73 -3.80 3.20
N ILE A 473 -28.02 -2.82 2.64
CA ILE A 473 -27.96 -2.53 1.22
C ILE A 473 -26.54 -2.67 0.72
N GLY A 474 -26.36 -3.26 -0.47
CA GLY A 474 -25.04 -3.51 -1.04
C GLY A 474 -24.38 -2.27 -1.64
N LEU A 475 -23.09 -2.39 -2.00
CA LEU A 475 -22.28 -1.34 -2.61
C LEU A 475 -22.92 -0.66 -3.85
N ARG A 476 -23.81 -1.35 -4.56
CA ARG A 476 -24.50 -0.85 -5.76
C ARG A 476 -26.00 -0.66 -5.58
N GLY A 477 -26.49 -0.68 -4.34
CA GLY A 477 -27.92 -0.52 -4.06
C GLY A 477 -28.78 -1.61 -4.71
N GLN A 478 -28.35 -2.86 -4.66
CA GLN A 478 -28.99 -4.01 -5.34
C GLN A 478 -30.49 -4.18 -5.02
N LEU A 479 -30.97 -3.58 -3.93
CA LEU A 479 -32.36 -3.59 -3.50
C LEU A 479 -33.11 -2.30 -3.83
N LEU A 480 -32.46 -1.31 -4.47
CA LEU A 480 -33.01 0.01 -4.74
C LEU A 480 -33.14 0.26 -6.24
N SER A 481 -34.23 0.89 -6.65
CA SER A 481 -34.36 1.47 -7.98
C SER A 481 -33.44 2.69 -8.13
N GLY A 482 -33.10 3.10 -9.37
CA GLY A 482 -32.28 4.27 -9.62
C GLY A 482 -32.81 5.54 -8.93
N GLY A 483 -34.12 5.77 -8.96
CA GLY A 483 -34.74 6.92 -8.30
C GLY A 483 -34.73 6.82 -6.77
N GLU A 484 -34.78 5.61 -6.19
CA GLU A 484 -34.65 5.42 -4.74
C GLU A 484 -33.20 5.65 -4.30
N LEU A 485 -32.22 5.18 -5.10
CA LEU A 485 -30.80 5.40 -4.87
C LEU A 485 -30.48 6.91 -4.87
N GLN A 486 -30.99 7.63 -5.86
CA GLN A 486 -30.82 9.09 -5.97
C GLN A 486 -31.43 9.82 -4.76
N ARG A 487 -32.66 9.50 -4.40
CA ARG A 487 -33.34 10.08 -3.22
C ARG A 487 -32.57 9.75 -1.94
N LEU A 488 -32.04 8.54 -1.80
CA LEU A 488 -31.23 8.18 -0.64
C LEU A 488 -29.93 9.01 -0.55
N ALA A 489 -29.30 9.32 -1.70
CA ALA A 489 -28.15 10.22 -1.74
C ALA A 489 -28.52 11.66 -1.33
N ILE A 490 -29.71 12.12 -1.71
CA ILE A 490 -30.23 13.41 -1.25
C ILE A 490 -30.48 13.39 0.27
N ALA A 491 -31.09 12.31 0.82
CA ALA A 491 -31.26 12.16 2.27
C ALA A 491 -29.93 12.23 3.03
N ARG A 492 -28.89 11.57 2.48
CA ARG A 492 -27.52 11.61 3.01
C ARG A 492 -26.97 13.05 3.06
N ALA A 493 -27.22 13.83 2.01
CA ALA A 493 -26.80 15.23 1.97
C ALA A 493 -27.56 16.08 2.99
N LEU A 494 -28.87 15.86 3.17
CA LEU A 494 -29.76 16.67 4.00
C LEU A 494 -29.69 16.36 5.50
N VAL A 495 -29.36 15.11 5.90
CA VAL A 495 -29.34 14.72 7.32
C VAL A 495 -28.40 15.61 8.15
N ARG A 496 -27.33 16.12 7.52
CA ARG A 496 -26.33 17.01 8.12
C ARG A 496 -26.80 18.45 8.26
N ASN A 497 -27.93 18.80 7.69
CA ASN A 497 -28.43 20.18 7.62
C ASN A 497 -27.37 21.17 7.11
N PRO A 498 -26.78 20.95 5.92
CA PRO A 498 -25.64 21.70 5.43
C PRO A 498 -26.02 23.15 5.09
N SER A 499 -25.07 24.08 5.21
CA SER A 499 -25.22 25.47 4.73
C SER A 499 -24.96 25.63 3.24
N VAL A 500 -24.30 24.65 2.60
CA VAL A 500 -24.11 24.59 1.15
C VAL A 500 -24.57 23.24 0.60
N LEU A 501 -25.47 23.28 -0.38
CA LEU A 501 -25.99 22.08 -1.04
C LEU A 501 -25.55 22.06 -2.50
N VAL A 502 -24.81 21.02 -2.88
CA VAL A 502 -24.28 20.82 -4.25
C VAL A 502 -24.95 19.60 -4.84
N LEU A 503 -25.63 19.78 -5.97
CA LEU A 503 -26.44 18.76 -6.63
C LEU A 503 -25.94 18.59 -8.08
N ASP A 504 -25.26 17.49 -8.37
CA ASP A 504 -24.76 17.19 -9.71
C ASP A 504 -25.74 16.21 -10.39
N GLU A 505 -26.54 16.73 -11.35
CA GLU A 505 -27.55 15.98 -12.12
C GLU A 505 -28.52 15.15 -11.24
N ALA A 506 -28.89 15.68 -10.08
CA ALA A 506 -29.67 14.98 -9.08
C ALA A 506 -31.12 14.61 -9.50
N THR A 507 -31.55 15.03 -10.69
CA THR A 507 -32.91 14.80 -11.22
C THR A 507 -32.98 13.75 -12.33
N ASN A 508 -31.86 13.25 -12.86
CA ASN A 508 -31.82 12.39 -14.07
C ASN A 508 -32.62 11.08 -13.96
N HIS A 509 -32.77 10.53 -12.75
CA HIS A 509 -33.47 9.26 -12.51
C HIS A 509 -34.82 9.44 -11.80
N LEU A 510 -35.31 10.68 -11.70
CA LEU A 510 -36.61 10.99 -11.10
C LEU A 510 -37.70 11.01 -12.17
N ASP A 511 -38.85 10.41 -11.87
CA ASP A 511 -40.05 10.58 -12.67
C ASP A 511 -40.65 11.99 -12.56
N ALA A 512 -41.65 12.34 -13.36
CA ALA A 512 -42.20 13.68 -13.41
C ALA A 512 -42.77 14.15 -12.05
N GLU A 513 -43.42 13.24 -11.32
CA GLU A 513 -43.99 13.54 -10.00
C GLU A 513 -42.89 13.78 -8.94
N ALA A 514 -41.86 12.91 -8.94
CA ALA A 514 -40.73 13.08 -8.04
C ALA A 514 -39.93 14.34 -8.36
N ARG A 515 -39.78 14.73 -9.65
CA ARG A 515 -39.15 15.98 -10.07
C ARG A 515 -39.91 17.21 -9.57
N ALA A 516 -41.24 17.24 -9.75
CA ALA A 516 -42.06 18.34 -9.25
C ALA A 516 -42.02 18.44 -7.72
N SER A 517 -41.96 17.30 -7.02
CA SER A 517 -41.80 17.24 -5.57
C SER A 517 -40.41 17.75 -5.15
N PHE A 518 -39.37 17.38 -5.89
CA PHE A 518 -38.00 17.83 -5.65
C PHE A 518 -37.82 19.33 -5.93
N ALA A 519 -38.47 19.85 -6.96
CA ALA A 519 -38.49 21.28 -7.25
C ALA A 519 -39.12 22.12 -6.11
N ARG A 520 -40.20 21.61 -5.50
CA ARG A 520 -40.78 22.24 -4.28
C ARG A 520 -39.84 22.16 -3.10
N LEU A 521 -39.23 20.99 -2.87
CA LEU A 521 -38.26 20.79 -1.81
C LEU A 521 -37.06 21.73 -1.94
N LEU A 522 -36.55 21.97 -3.15
CA LEU A 522 -35.44 22.91 -3.37
C LEU A 522 -35.78 24.33 -2.91
N ARG A 523 -37.01 24.82 -3.17
CA ARG A 523 -37.48 26.12 -2.69
C ARG A 523 -37.54 26.17 -1.16
N ASP A 524 -38.00 25.08 -0.54
CA ASP A 524 -38.10 25.01 0.92
C ASP A 524 -36.73 24.90 1.60
N LEU A 525 -35.73 24.36 0.90
CA LEU A 525 -34.37 24.20 1.39
C LEU A 525 -33.49 25.44 1.17
N ALA A 526 -33.81 26.31 0.20
CA ALA A 526 -32.99 27.45 -0.17
C ALA A 526 -32.78 28.48 0.94
N PRO A 527 -33.79 28.81 1.80
CA PRO A 527 -33.61 29.79 2.84
C PRO A 527 -32.42 29.44 3.76
N GLY A 528 -31.46 30.39 3.86
CA GLY A 528 -30.26 30.24 4.68
C GLY A 528 -29.18 29.31 4.13
N ARG A 529 -29.32 28.78 2.92
CA ARG A 529 -28.33 27.90 2.26
C ARG A 529 -27.92 28.44 0.90
N ILE A 530 -26.68 28.12 0.50
CA ILE A 530 -26.24 28.24 -0.89
C ILE A 530 -26.59 26.94 -1.59
N VAL A 531 -27.43 27.00 -2.63
CA VAL A 531 -27.78 25.82 -3.41
C VAL A 531 -27.17 25.92 -4.81
N LEU A 532 -26.32 24.98 -5.17
CA LEU A 532 -25.68 24.88 -6.49
C LEU A 532 -26.20 23.61 -7.18
N ILE A 533 -26.85 23.74 -8.32
CA ILE A 533 -27.41 22.61 -9.05
C ILE A 533 -26.94 22.58 -10.50
N VAL A 534 -26.37 21.44 -10.90
CA VAL A 534 -26.17 21.11 -12.31
C VAL A 534 -27.39 20.38 -12.79
N SER A 535 -28.08 20.90 -13.78
CA SER A 535 -29.26 20.27 -14.37
C SER A 535 -29.36 20.60 -15.86
N HIS A 536 -29.96 19.68 -16.62
CA HIS A 536 -30.39 19.86 -18.00
C HIS A 536 -31.92 20.01 -18.11
N ASP A 537 -32.61 20.00 -16.97
CA ASP A 537 -34.06 20.12 -16.90
C ASP A 537 -34.48 21.59 -16.81
N ASP A 538 -35.18 22.06 -17.84
CA ASP A 538 -35.63 23.46 -17.93
C ASP A 538 -36.54 23.85 -16.76
N GLU A 539 -37.33 22.94 -16.20
CA GLU A 539 -38.21 23.19 -15.08
C GLU A 539 -37.39 23.55 -13.82
N ILE A 540 -36.32 22.82 -13.58
CA ILE A 540 -35.39 23.10 -12.48
C ILE A 540 -34.57 24.35 -12.73
N ILE A 541 -34.08 24.54 -13.96
CA ILE A 541 -33.28 25.72 -14.33
C ILE A 541 -34.08 27.03 -14.19
N ASN A 542 -35.37 26.98 -14.54
CA ASN A 542 -36.25 28.17 -14.42
C ASN A 542 -36.67 28.47 -12.98
N LEU A 543 -36.46 27.54 -12.05
CA LEU A 543 -36.70 27.72 -10.62
C LEU A 543 -35.53 28.43 -9.93
N CYS A 544 -34.34 28.43 -10.52
CA CYS A 544 -33.12 29.00 -9.95
C CYS A 544 -33.10 30.51 -10.06
N ASP A 545 -32.53 31.17 -9.05
CA ASP A 545 -32.43 32.64 -8.98
C ASP A 545 -31.41 33.22 -9.97
N GLU A 546 -30.32 32.47 -10.21
CA GLU A 546 -29.24 32.88 -11.11
C GLU A 546 -28.73 31.67 -11.94
N LYS A 547 -28.26 31.95 -13.17
CA LYS A 547 -27.73 30.92 -14.10
C LYS A 547 -26.26 31.22 -14.39
N ILE A 548 -25.41 30.21 -14.17
CA ILE A 548 -23.98 30.25 -14.50
C ILE A 548 -23.79 29.42 -15.77
N LEU A 549 -23.30 30.08 -16.82
CA LEU A 549 -23.11 29.47 -18.12
C LEU A 549 -21.68 28.93 -18.25
N CYS A 550 -21.57 27.63 -18.46
CA CYS A 550 -20.31 26.96 -18.81
C CYS A 550 -20.28 26.77 -20.34
N GLN A 551 -19.38 27.49 -21.03
CA GLN A 551 -19.25 27.45 -22.51
C GLN A 551 -17.84 27.07 -22.92
N ILE A 552 -17.70 26.52 -24.14
CA ILE A 552 -16.41 26.28 -24.78
C ILE A 552 -16.24 27.35 -25.86
N SER A 553 -15.19 28.15 -25.79
CA SER A 553 -14.78 29.08 -26.82
C SER A 553 -13.31 28.88 -27.14
N GLU A 554 -12.96 28.76 -28.43
CA GLU A 554 -11.59 28.59 -28.94
C GLU A 554 -10.78 27.46 -28.26
N GLY A 555 -11.43 26.31 -27.97
CA GLY A 555 -10.76 25.17 -27.33
C GLY A 555 -10.52 25.29 -25.83
N SER A 556 -11.03 26.35 -25.21
CA SER A 556 -11.00 26.56 -23.76
C SER A 556 -12.42 26.64 -23.20
N SER A 557 -12.67 26.03 -22.05
CA SER A 557 -13.96 26.15 -21.35
C SER A 557 -14.01 27.47 -20.60
N TYR A 558 -15.05 28.28 -20.82
CA TYR A 558 -15.31 29.52 -20.10
C TYR A 558 -16.54 29.33 -19.21
N ILE A 559 -16.45 29.77 -17.99
CA ILE A 559 -17.57 29.86 -17.07
C ILE A 559 -17.87 31.34 -16.87
N SER A 560 -19.05 31.80 -17.27
CA SER A 560 -19.53 33.16 -17.04
C SER A 560 -20.76 33.15 -16.14
N ALA A 561 -20.82 34.15 -15.26
CA ALA A 561 -21.98 34.38 -14.40
C ALA A 561 -23.08 35.09 -15.15
#